data_c7d17025a06385091116d6070798f9dd
#
_entry.id   c7d17025a06385091116d6070798f9dd
#
_cell.length_a   1.000
_cell.length_b   1.000
_cell.length_c   1.000
_cell.angle_alpha   90.00
_cell.angle_beta   90.00
_cell.angle_gamma   90.00
#
_symmetry.space_group_name_H-M   'P 1'
#
loop_
_entity.id
_entity.type
_entity.pdbx_description
1 polymer ?
#
loop_
_entity_poly.entity_id
_entity_poly.type
_entity_poly.pdbx_seq_one_letter_code
_entity_poly.pdbx_strand_id
1 'polypeptide(L)'
;MRIVVPMKAVPDLVEEIELTPDESGIQREYLKFVLNEWDGQALEEALLIKDASAAEVVAVGLSADQEIDQILYTALAKGASSAVKLVSSGSGAQPAPIGIPVAARAALFAGYLRAQPADLVMSGVQAPDDPDGQLVPLLAALLDVPHVSVVVGVEVAGPRATVRQEFAGGRSHALEVQLPAVIGVQSARQAPRYAPVSRVKQAMQAGGLTEVAVSPLAAGTTAVLRRVRRPEVSGHAEMLGGSAGDVAGQIVGLLRARGLVKG
;
A
#
# COMPACT_ATOMS: atom_id res chain seq x y z
N MET A 1 15.45 -13.05 11.32
CA MET A 1 14.37 -12.98 10.32
C MET A 1 14.43 -11.63 9.63
N ARG A 2 14.33 -11.59 8.31
CA ARG A 2 14.35 -10.36 7.51
C ARG A 2 12.95 -10.09 6.95
N ILE A 3 12.38 -8.95 7.32
CA ILE A 3 11.06 -8.47 6.84
C ILE A 3 11.30 -7.31 5.88
N VAL A 4 10.77 -7.39 4.67
CA VAL A 4 10.84 -6.31 3.70
C VAL A 4 9.46 -5.66 3.55
N VAL A 5 9.43 -4.33 3.61
CA VAL A 5 8.21 -3.54 3.47
C VAL A 5 8.33 -2.66 2.23
N PRO A 6 7.70 -3.05 1.11
CA PRO A 6 7.52 -2.17 -0.04
C PRO A 6 6.71 -0.93 0.36
N MET A 7 7.20 0.22 -0.02
CA MET A 7 6.57 1.52 0.29
C MET A 7 6.46 2.34 -0.97
N LYS A 8 5.37 3.07 -1.11
CA LYS A 8 5.18 4.00 -2.22
C LYS A 8 4.57 5.33 -1.80
N ALA A 9 4.84 6.35 -2.58
CA ALA A 9 4.15 7.61 -2.54
C ALA A 9 2.91 7.59 -3.45
N VAL A 10 1.84 8.19 -2.95
CA VAL A 10 0.58 8.38 -3.69
C VAL A 10 0.17 9.85 -3.61
N PRO A 11 -0.58 10.38 -4.59
CA PRO A 11 -1.14 11.73 -4.47
C PRO A 11 -1.96 11.88 -3.19
N ASP A 12 -1.84 13.03 -2.54
CA ASP A 12 -2.71 13.39 -1.41
C ASP A 12 -4.13 13.64 -1.94
N LEU A 13 -5.07 12.75 -1.62
CA LEU A 13 -6.45 12.82 -2.12
C LEU A 13 -7.29 13.94 -1.49
N VAL A 14 -6.74 14.69 -0.55
CA VAL A 14 -7.38 15.91 -0.03
C VAL A 14 -7.29 17.04 -1.06
N GLU A 15 -6.28 17.00 -1.93
CA GLU A 15 -6.10 17.97 -3.00
C GLU A 15 -6.91 17.57 -4.25
N GLU A 16 -7.36 18.58 -5.01
CA GLU A 16 -8.07 18.32 -6.27
C GLU A 16 -7.08 17.80 -7.32
N ILE A 17 -7.36 16.60 -7.83
CA ILE A 17 -6.56 16.00 -8.91
C ILE A 17 -6.98 16.61 -10.25
N GLU A 18 -6.08 17.35 -10.88
CA GLU A 18 -6.26 17.88 -12.23
C GLU A 18 -5.73 16.90 -13.29
N LEU A 19 -6.46 16.79 -14.41
CA LEU A 19 -6.01 16.01 -15.56
C LEU A 19 -5.13 16.85 -16.48
N THR A 20 -4.22 16.18 -17.20
CA THR A 20 -3.50 16.81 -18.30
C THR A 20 -4.46 17.24 -19.42
N PRO A 21 -4.18 18.31 -20.18
CA PRO A 21 -5.08 18.80 -21.23
C PRO A 21 -5.44 17.76 -22.30
N ASP A 22 -4.55 16.79 -22.53
CA ASP A 22 -4.74 15.68 -23.48
C ASP A 22 -5.39 14.44 -22.83
N GLU A 23 -5.77 14.52 -21.56
CA GLU A 23 -6.35 13.43 -20.75
C GLU A 23 -5.47 12.16 -20.72
N SER A 24 -4.17 12.28 -20.99
CA SER A 24 -3.23 11.16 -20.90
C SER A 24 -2.83 10.82 -19.47
N GLY A 25 -3.05 11.71 -18.50
CA GLY A 25 -2.63 11.54 -17.12
C GLY A 25 -3.13 12.62 -16.17
N ILE A 26 -2.45 12.73 -15.03
CA ILE A 26 -2.71 13.75 -14.01
C ILE A 26 -1.58 14.80 -14.00
N GLN A 27 -1.91 16.03 -13.65
CA GLN A 27 -0.94 17.11 -13.46
C GLN A 27 -0.23 16.92 -12.12
N ARG A 28 0.95 16.29 -12.15
CA ARG A 28 1.70 15.94 -10.93
C ARG A 28 2.43 17.13 -10.30
N GLU A 29 2.65 18.19 -11.06
CA GLU A 29 3.49 19.33 -10.66
C GLU A 29 2.93 20.07 -9.44
N TYR A 30 1.60 20.09 -9.31
CA TYR A 30 0.91 20.79 -8.21
C TYR A 30 0.39 19.84 -7.12
N LEU A 31 0.64 18.54 -7.25
CA LEU A 31 0.17 17.55 -6.27
C LEU A 31 1.25 17.28 -5.23
N LYS A 32 0.82 17.30 -3.98
CA LYS A 32 1.60 16.75 -2.88
C LYS A 32 1.52 15.23 -2.92
N PHE A 33 2.65 14.57 -2.66
CA PHE A 33 2.72 13.13 -2.53
C PHE A 33 2.95 12.74 -1.08
N VAL A 34 2.24 11.74 -0.64
CA VAL A 34 2.27 11.23 0.74
C VAL A 34 2.48 9.71 0.74
N LEU A 35 2.90 9.18 1.87
CA LEU A 35 2.97 7.73 2.06
C LEU A 35 1.58 7.10 1.84
N ASN A 36 1.52 6.03 1.05
CA ASN A 36 0.32 5.19 1.00
C ASN A 36 -0.06 4.73 2.42
N GLU A 37 -1.29 4.98 2.84
CA GLU A 37 -1.75 4.70 4.20
C GLU A 37 -1.58 3.23 4.58
N TRP A 38 -1.94 2.32 3.67
CA TRP A 38 -1.82 0.87 3.93
C TRP A 38 -0.36 0.41 4.04
N ASP A 39 0.59 1.04 3.34
CA ASP A 39 2.02 0.77 3.53
C ASP A 39 2.50 1.25 4.90
N GLY A 40 1.90 2.33 5.41
CA GLY A 40 2.11 2.79 6.77
C GLY A 40 1.64 1.77 7.83
N GLN A 41 0.51 1.10 7.57
CA GLN A 41 -0.01 0.00 8.39
C GLN A 41 0.91 -1.23 8.31
N ALA A 42 1.36 -1.60 7.09
CA ALA A 42 2.28 -2.71 6.89
C ALA A 42 3.62 -2.49 7.61
N LEU A 43 4.15 -1.26 7.56
CA LEU A 43 5.36 -0.90 8.29
C LEU A 43 5.16 -1.05 9.80
N GLU A 44 4.05 -0.55 10.35
CA GLU A 44 3.80 -0.67 11.79
C GLU A 44 3.70 -2.13 12.22
N GLU A 45 2.96 -2.96 11.49
CA GLU A 45 2.84 -4.38 11.81
C GLU A 45 4.21 -5.09 11.76
N ALA A 46 5.07 -4.75 10.78
CA ALA A 46 6.44 -5.25 10.71
C ALA A 46 7.30 -4.78 11.91
N LEU A 47 7.12 -3.54 12.36
CA LEU A 47 7.81 -2.99 13.52
C LEU A 47 7.34 -3.64 14.83
N LEU A 48 6.05 -3.98 14.96
CA LEU A 48 5.54 -4.73 16.11
C LEU A 48 6.16 -6.13 16.20
N ILE A 49 6.35 -6.80 15.05
CA ILE A 49 7.07 -8.08 15.00
C ILE A 49 8.53 -7.89 15.41
N LYS A 50 9.18 -6.84 14.91
CA LYS A 50 10.55 -6.49 15.30
C LYS A 50 10.69 -6.21 16.79
N ASP A 51 9.77 -5.47 17.38
CA ASP A 51 9.79 -5.13 18.82
C ASP A 51 9.65 -6.38 19.71
N ALA A 52 8.95 -7.41 19.21
CA ALA A 52 8.76 -8.69 19.91
C ALA A 52 9.84 -9.75 19.60
N SER A 53 10.73 -9.47 18.66
CA SER A 53 11.72 -10.43 18.16
C SER A 53 13.00 -9.74 17.71
N ALA A 54 14.04 -10.51 17.29
CA ALA A 54 15.26 -9.99 16.68
C ALA A 54 15.10 -9.84 15.13
N ALA A 55 13.93 -9.42 14.64
CA ALA A 55 13.71 -9.24 13.20
C ALA A 55 14.38 -7.96 12.68
N GLU A 56 14.90 -8.02 11.47
CA GLU A 56 15.32 -6.87 10.69
C GLU A 56 14.16 -6.40 9.82
N VAL A 57 13.80 -5.12 9.87
CA VAL A 57 12.79 -4.50 9.02
C VAL A 57 13.45 -3.57 8.03
N VAL A 58 13.29 -3.86 6.74
CA VAL A 58 13.85 -3.10 5.61
C VAL A 58 12.72 -2.42 4.86
N ALA A 59 12.68 -1.07 4.89
CA ALA A 59 11.77 -0.29 4.07
C ALA A 59 12.34 -0.14 2.66
N VAL A 60 11.56 -0.42 1.62
CA VAL A 60 12.05 -0.41 0.23
C VAL A 60 11.11 0.42 -0.65
N GLY A 61 11.64 1.40 -1.37
CA GLY A 61 10.88 2.27 -2.28
C GLY A 61 11.53 2.37 -3.66
N LEU A 62 10.75 2.81 -4.66
CA LEU A 62 11.26 3.02 -6.03
C LEU A 62 11.65 4.48 -6.24
N SER A 63 12.81 4.73 -6.84
CA SER A 63 13.31 6.09 -7.14
C SER A 63 12.41 6.90 -8.08
N ALA A 64 11.54 6.23 -8.82
CA ALA A 64 10.56 6.88 -9.70
C ALA A 64 9.31 7.39 -8.95
N ASP A 65 9.12 7.03 -7.69
CA ASP A 65 8.07 7.59 -6.85
C ASP A 65 8.51 8.95 -6.30
N GLN A 66 7.68 9.97 -6.52
CA GLN A 66 7.91 11.31 -6.00
C GLN A 66 7.90 11.27 -4.45
N GLU A 67 8.75 12.07 -3.78
CA GLU A 67 8.87 12.13 -2.31
C GLU A 67 9.30 10.81 -1.62
N ILE A 68 9.76 9.80 -2.36
CA ILE A 68 10.11 8.50 -1.77
C ILE A 68 11.23 8.60 -0.73
N ASP A 69 12.20 9.49 -0.92
CA ASP A 69 13.30 9.68 0.02
C ASP A 69 12.78 10.11 1.40
N GLN A 70 11.84 11.06 1.43
CA GLN A 70 11.19 11.52 2.65
C GLN A 70 10.41 10.40 3.36
N ILE A 71 9.74 9.55 2.58
CA ILE A 71 9.00 8.40 3.09
C ILE A 71 9.96 7.38 3.71
N LEU A 72 11.07 7.07 3.05
CA LEU A 72 12.07 6.12 3.53
C LEU A 72 12.78 6.63 4.79
N TYR A 73 13.12 7.93 4.85
CA TYR A 73 13.65 8.53 6.08
C TYR A 73 12.63 8.53 7.22
N THR A 74 11.35 8.68 6.92
CA THR A 74 10.28 8.54 7.91
C THR A 74 10.19 7.11 8.43
N ALA A 75 10.37 6.10 7.58
CA ALA A 75 10.40 4.69 7.99
C ALA A 75 11.60 4.41 8.94
N LEU A 76 12.78 4.95 8.65
CA LEU A 76 13.94 4.89 9.55
C LEU A 76 13.65 5.56 10.90
N ALA A 77 13.05 6.75 10.87
CA ALA A 77 12.68 7.49 12.09
C ALA A 77 11.63 6.76 12.94
N LYS A 78 10.78 5.95 12.32
CA LYS A 78 9.81 5.05 13.00
C LYS A 78 10.46 3.79 13.56
N GLY A 79 11.67 3.44 13.13
CA GLY A 79 12.42 2.30 13.68
C GLY A 79 12.72 1.18 12.69
N ALA A 80 12.53 1.38 11.38
CA ALA A 80 13.06 0.45 10.38
C ALA A 80 14.57 0.28 10.56
N SER A 81 15.08 -0.93 10.35
CA SER A 81 16.50 -1.24 10.53
C SER A 81 17.37 -0.65 9.43
N SER A 82 16.81 -0.58 8.22
CA SER A 82 17.44 0.03 7.06
C SER A 82 16.39 0.49 6.05
N ALA A 83 16.80 1.37 5.13
CA ALA A 83 15.96 1.85 4.04
C ALA A 83 16.70 1.74 2.72
N VAL A 84 16.03 1.26 1.68
CA VAL A 84 16.59 1.01 0.36
C VAL A 84 15.76 1.72 -0.70
N LYS A 85 16.44 2.52 -1.52
CA LYS A 85 15.86 3.13 -2.71
C LYS A 85 16.30 2.34 -3.95
N LEU A 86 15.35 1.73 -4.64
CA LEU A 86 15.61 0.99 -5.85
C LEU A 86 15.67 1.93 -7.04
N VAL A 87 16.78 1.88 -7.76
CA VAL A 87 17.00 2.63 -9.00
C VAL A 87 16.91 1.66 -10.18
N SER A 88 15.93 1.85 -11.03
CA SER A 88 15.78 0.99 -12.21
C SER A 88 16.91 1.23 -13.22
N SER A 89 17.56 0.16 -13.66
CA SER A 89 18.65 0.19 -14.64
C SER A 89 18.19 0.21 -16.10
N GLY A 90 16.91 0.52 -16.38
CA GLY A 90 16.37 0.51 -17.74
C GLY A 90 15.34 1.60 -18.02
N SER A 91 15.07 1.86 -19.30
CA SER A 91 14.10 2.84 -19.78
C SER A 91 12.63 2.55 -19.43
N GLY A 92 12.35 1.42 -18.78
CA GLY A 92 11.00 1.00 -18.40
C GLY A 92 10.45 1.60 -17.09
N ALA A 93 11.23 2.41 -16.40
CA ALA A 93 10.85 3.03 -15.13
C ALA A 93 10.62 4.54 -15.23
N GLN A 94 10.33 5.06 -16.41
CA GLN A 94 9.78 6.41 -16.52
C GLN A 94 8.41 6.40 -15.81
N PRO A 95 8.14 7.33 -14.91
CA PRO A 95 6.82 7.42 -14.33
C PRO A 95 5.81 7.59 -15.47
N ALA A 96 4.93 6.60 -15.63
CA ALA A 96 3.77 6.75 -16.49
C ALA A 96 2.96 7.97 -16.00
N PRO A 97 2.10 8.58 -16.83
CA PRO A 97 1.36 9.78 -16.47
C PRO A 97 0.59 9.71 -15.14
N ILE A 98 0.25 8.52 -14.68
CA ILE A 98 -0.40 8.27 -13.37
C ILE A 98 0.46 7.46 -12.39
N GLY A 99 1.74 7.24 -12.68
CA GLY A 99 2.64 6.44 -11.84
C GLY A 99 3.10 5.15 -12.52
N ILE A 100 3.88 4.34 -11.79
CA ILE A 100 4.40 3.06 -12.29
C ILE A 100 3.26 2.03 -12.31
N PRO A 101 2.96 1.36 -13.44
CA PRO A 101 1.98 0.27 -13.46
C PRO A 101 2.30 -0.81 -12.41
N VAL A 102 1.28 -1.32 -11.74
CA VAL A 102 1.45 -2.26 -10.62
C VAL A 102 2.27 -3.50 -10.99
N ALA A 103 2.09 -4.04 -12.19
CA ALA A 103 2.87 -5.18 -12.67
C ALA A 103 4.36 -4.85 -12.85
N ALA A 104 4.69 -3.65 -13.32
CA ALA A 104 6.07 -3.19 -13.44
C ALA A 104 6.68 -2.95 -12.05
N ARG A 105 5.90 -2.39 -11.11
CA ARG A 105 6.28 -2.22 -9.71
C ARG A 105 6.58 -3.57 -9.06
N ALA A 106 5.69 -4.55 -9.21
CA ALA A 106 5.89 -5.91 -8.72
C ALA A 106 7.16 -6.54 -9.30
N ALA A 107 7.43 -6.37 -10.59
CA ALA A 107 8.61 -6.90 -11.27
C ALA A 107 9.93 -6.28 -10.72
N LEU A 108 9.93 -4.99 -10.40
CA LEU A 108 11.09 -4.31 -9.80
C LEU A 108 11.35 -4.79 -8.37
N PHE A 109 10.33 -4.86 -7.53
CA PHE A 109 10.47 -5.41 -6.17
C PHE A 109 10.88 -6.89 -6.20
N ALA A 110 10.31 -7.69 -7.10
CA ALA A 110 10.70 -9.09 -7.25
C ALA A 110 12.16 -9.25 -7.69
N GLY A 111 12.64 -8.38 -8.59
CA GLY A 111 14.05 -8.32 -8.99
C GLY A 111 14.97 -8.08 -7.80
N TYR A 112 14.64 -7.13 -6.94
CA TYR A 112 15.37 -6.87 -5.70
C TYR A 112 15.30 -8.07 -4.74
N LEU A 113 14.12 -8.62 -4.49
CA LEU A 113 13.90 -9.70 -3.52
C LEU A 113 14.54 -11.03 -3.96
N ARG A 114 14.73 -11.26 -5.26
CA ARG A 114 15.52 -12.42 -5.72
C ARG A 114 17.02 -12.28 -5.42
N ALA A 115 17.54 -11.06 -5.50
CA ALA A 115 18.96 -10.81 -5.15
C ALA A 115 19.16 -10.67 -3.64
N GLN A 116 18.15 -10.24 -2.91
CA GLN A 116 18.16 -9.97 -1.47
C GLN A 116 16.92 -10.62 -0.82
N PRO A 117 16.90 -11.94 -0.63
CA PRO A 117 15.74 -12.66 -0.13
C PRO A 117 15.23 -12.15 1.22
N ALA A 118 13.92 -12.20 1.40
CA ALA A 118 13.24 -11.91 2.65
C ALA A 118 12.51 -13.16 3.16
N ASP A 119 12.43 -13.30 4.48
CA ASP A 119 11.58 -14.32 5.09
C ASP A 119 10.11 -13.92 5.02
N LEU A 120 9.83 -12.61 5.07
CA LEU A 120 8.48 -12.08 5.01
C LEU A 120 8.47 -10.76 4.24
N VAL A 121 7.55 -10.61 3.30
CA VAL A 121 7.26 -9.35 2.64
C VAL A 121 5.89 -8.86 3.12
N MET A 122 5.84 -7.64 3.66
CA MET A 122 4.61 -7.04 4.15
C MET A 122 4.33 -5.75 3.39
N SER A 123 3.29 -5.71 2.58
CA SER A 123 2.87 -4.55 1.79
C SER A 123 1.50 -4.09 2.21
N GLY A 124 1.16 -2.84 1.97
CA GLY A 124 -0.23 -2.39 2.03
C GLY A 124 -1.11 -3.23 1.11
N VAL A 125 -2.33 -3.53 1.56
CA VAL A 125 -3.27 -4.37 0.82
C VAL A 125 -3.69 -3.75 -0.50
N GLN A 126 -3.68 -2.42 -0.60
CA GLN A 126 -4.10 -1.64 -1.77
C GLN A 126 -3.49 -0.23 -1.75
N ALA A 127 -3.80 0.56 -2.75
CA ALA A 127 -3.45 1.97 -2.81
C ALA A 127 -4.44 2.72 -3.71
N PRO A 128 -4.51 4.07 -3.67
CA PRO A 128 -5.37 4.84 -4.56
C PRO A 128 -5.14 4.58 -6.06
N ASP A 129 -3.91 4.25 -6.44
CA ASP A 129 -3.51 3.89 -7.81
C ASP A 129 -3.48 2.37 -8.05
N ASP A 130 -3.85 1.57 -7.06
CA ASP A 130 -4.01 0.11 -7.11
C ASP A 130 -5.19 -0.31 -6.20
N PRO A 131 -6.43 0.12 -6.52
CA PRO A 131 -7.60 -0.15 -5.67
C PRO A 131 -7.98 -1.64 -5.61
N ASP A 132 -7.56 -2.41 -6.60
CA ASP A 132 -7.77 -3.87 -6.64
C ASP A 132 -6.74 -4.65 -5.80
N GLY A 133 -5.70 -3.99 -5.28
CA GLY A 133 -4.68 -4.60 -4.45
C GLY A 133 -3.84 -5.65 -5.16
N GLN A 134 -3.48 -5.41 -6.42
CA GLN A 134 -2.80 -6.39 -7.27
C GLN A 134 -1.30 -6.56 -6.93
N LEU A 135 -0.68 -5.63 -6.23
CA LEU A 135 0.76 -5.71 -5.92
C LEU A 135 1.11 -7.00 -5.17
N VAL A 136 0.33 -7.35 -4.13
CA VAL A 136 0.60 -8.50 -3.27
C VAL A 136 0.56 -9.83 -4.04
N PRO A 137 -0.54 -10.20 -4.75
CA PRO A 137 -0.58 -11.45 -5.50
C PRO A 137 0.40 -11.50 -6.66
N LEU A 138 0.66 -10.38 -7.37
CA LEU A 138 1.63 -10.34 -8.45
C LEU A 138 3.06 -10.58 -7.93
N LEU A 139 3.42 -9.94 -6.82
CA LEU A 139 4.73 -10.10 -6.21
C LEU A 139 4.94 -11.53 -5.73
N ALA A 140 3.94 -12.12 -5.08
CA ALA A 140 3.99 -13.50 -4.61
C ALA A 140 4.13 -14.50 -5.78
N ALA A 141 3.37 -14.30 -6.85
CA ALA A 141 3.47 -15.11 -8.06
C ALA A 141 4.86 -15.01 -8.72
N LEU A 142 5.43 -13.80 -8.81
CA LEU A 142 6.78 -13.60 -9.36
C LEU A 142 7.87 -14.24 -8.50
N LEU A 143 7.67 -14.37 -7.18
CA LEU A 143 8.62 -14.97 -6.25
C LEU A 143 8.37 -16.45 -6.03
N ASP A 144 7.24 -16.98 -6.50
CA ASP A 144 6.78 -18.36 -6.28
C ASP A 144 6.64 -18.70 -4.79
N VAL A 145 5.95 -17.82 -4.05
CA VAL A 145 5.69 -17.95 -2.60
C VAL A 145 4.20 -17.75 -2.28
N PRO A 146 3.71 -18.30 -1.15
CA PRO A 146 2.34 -18.07 -0.71
C PRO A 146 2.07 -16.61 -0.37
N HIS A 147 0.78 -16.20 -0.46
CA HIS A 147 0.34 -14.89 -0.01
C HIS A 147 -1.02 -14.93 0.67
N VAL A 148 -1.25 -13.96 1.54
CA VAL A 148 -2.57 -13.65 2.11
C VAL A 148 -2.76 -12.13 2.10
N SER A 149 -3.91 -11.67 1.62
CA SER A 149 -4.30 -10.24 1.64
C SER A 149 -5.43 -9.97 2.64
N VAL A 150 -5.70 -8.71 2.93
CA VAL A 150 -6.72 -8.24 3.88
C VAL A 150 -6.41 -8.69 5.31
N VAL A 151 -5.14 -8.60 5.70
CA VAL A 151 -4.64 -9.06 6.99
C VAL A 151 -4.65 -7.92 8.01
N VAL A 152 -5.11 -8.22 9.22
CA VAL A 152 -5.23 -7.28 10.34
C VAL A 152 -4.40 -7.70 11.58
N GLY A 153 -3.45 -8.56 11.38
CA GLY A 153 -2.50 -8.99 12.41
C GLY A 153 -1.66 -10.16 11.95
N VAL A 154 -0.38 -10.16 12.35
CA VAL A 154 0.60 -11.18 11.99
C VAL A 154 1.40 -11.59 13.21
N GLU A 155 1.44 -12.88 13.49
CA GLU A 155 2.29 -13.49 14.51
C GLU A 155 3.25 -14.48 13.85
N VAL A 156 4.53 -14.39 14.15
CA VAL A 156 5.54 -15.27 13.54
C VAL A 156 6.09 -16.22 14.59
N ALA A 157 6.05 -17.50 14.27
CA ALA A 157 6.61 -18.59 15.11
C ALA A 157 7.41 -19.56 14.24
N GLY A 158 8.73 -19.51 14.36
CA GLY A 158 9.65 -20.34 13.57
C GLY A 158 9.45 -20.13 12.06
N PRO A 159 9.22 -21.21 11.28
CA PRO A 159 9.08 -21.10 9.82
C PRO A 159 7.66 -20.75 9.35
N ARG A 160 6.77 -20.34 10.23
CA ARG A 160 5.37 -20.04 9.92
C ARG A 160 4.94 -18.70 10.48
N ALA A 161 3.98 -18.07 9.79
CA ALA A 161 3.23 -16.94 10.27
C ALA A 161 1.76 -17.32 10.45
N THR A 162 1.17 -16.95 11.59
CA THR A 162 -0.28 -16.97 11.78
C THR A 162 -0.81 -15.59 11.47
N VAL A 163 -1.72 -15.49 10.49
CA VAL A 163 -2.29 -14.22 10.06
C VAL A 163 -3.80 -14.22 10.31
N ARG A 164 -4.33 -13.06 10.73
CA ARG A 164 -5.77 -12.85 10.86
C ARG A 164 -6.28 -12.10 9.63
N GLN A 165 -7.09 -12.77 8.83
CA GLN A 165 -7.73 -12.21 7.64
C GLN A 165 -9.15 -11.78 7.97
N GLU A 166 -9.55 -10.57 7.57
CA GLU A 166 -10.91 -10.07 7.75
C GLU A 166 -11.78 -10.23 6.51
N PHE A 167 -13.09 -10.42 6.77
CA PHE A 167 -14.13 -10.48 5.75
C PHE A 167 -15.32 -9.60 6.12
N ALA A 168 -16.18 -9.33 5.15
CA ALA A 168 -17.41 -8.58 5.37
C ALA A 168 -18.28 -9.22 6.45
N GLY A 169 -19.00 -8.39 7.22
CA GLY A 169 -19.90 -8.81 8.27
C GLY A 169 -19.20 -9.22 9.58
N GLY A 170 -18.01 -8.70 9.86
CA GLY A 170 -17.28 -8.93 11.12
C GLY A 170 -16.72 -10.34 11.29
N ARG A 171 -16.60 -11.09 10.19
CA ARG A 171 -15.99 -12.42 10.20
C ARG A 171 -14.49 -12.34 10.00
N SER A 172 -13.74 -13.21 10.65
CA SER A 172 -12.30 -13.33 10.45
C SER A 172 -11.86 -14.79 10.42
N HIS A 173 -10.77 -15.06 9.72
CA HIS A 173 -10.09 -16.35 9.73
C HIS A 173 -8.68 -16.19 10.27
N ALA A 174 -8.23 -17.18 11.03
CA ALA A 174 -6.81 -17.35 11.35
C ALA A 174 -6.24 -18.38 10.37
N LEU A 175 -5.19 -17.99 9.65
CA LEU A 175 -4.53 -18.83 8.67
C LEU A 175 -3.06 -19.01 9.05
N GLU A 176 -2.55 -20.23 8.94
CA GLU A 176 -1.11 -20.49 9.00
C GLU A 176 -0.51 -20.42 7.59
N VAL A 177 0.56 -19.65 7.45
CA VAL A 177 1.27 -19.44 6.19
C VAL A 177 2.72 -19.87 6.37
N GLN A 178 3.21 -20.71 5.47
CA GLN A 178 4.62 -21.10 5.44
C GLN A 178 5.48 -19.94 4.92
N LEU A 179 6.58 -19.64 5.62
CA LEU A 179 7.59 -18.66 5.16
C LEU A 179 8.58 -19.31 4.17
N PRO A 180 9.10 -18.59 3.19
CA PRO A 180 8.84 -17.16 2.92
C PRO A 180 7.43 -16.91 2.35
N ALA A 181 6.88 -15.71 2.60
CA ALA A 181 5.53 -15.34 2.17
C ALA A 181 5.39 -13.84 1.90
N VAL A 182 4.33 -13.45 1.16
CA VAL A 182 3.92 -12.07 0.94
C VAL A 182 2.57 -11.81 1.62
N ILE A 183 2.50 -10.81 2.49
CA ILE A 183 1.30 -10.47 3.26
C ILE A 183 0.81 -9.07 2.88
N GLY A 184 -0.47 -8.96 2.52
CA GLY A 184 -1.17 -7.69 2.28
C GLY A 184 -1.87 -7.21 3.54
N VAL A 185 -1.31 -6.21 4.18
CA VAL A 185 -1.80 -5.66 5.46
C VAL A 185 -2.86 -4.60 5.20
N GLN A 186 -4.03 -4.78 5.78
CA GLN A 186 -5.12 -3.79 5.77
C GLN A 186 -4.99 -2.83 6.96
N SER A 187 -4.73 -3.38 8.14
CA SER A 187 -4.46 -2.58 9.33
C SER A 187 -3.47 -3.31 10.24
N ALA A 188 -2.63 -2.55 10.92
CA ALA A 188 -1.78 -3.08 11.97
C ALA A 188 -2.59 -3.34 13.25
N ARG A 189 -2.09 -4.20 14.13
CA ARG A 189 -2.68 -4.46 15.46
C ARG A 189 -2.69 -3.24 16.38
N GLN A 190 -1.87 -2.24 16.07
CA GLN A 190 -1.81 -0.95 16.75
C GLN A 190 -1.79 0.19 15.74
N ALA A 191 -2.21 1.39 16.17
CA ALA A 191 -2.10 2.57 15.33
C ALA A 191 -0.63 2.84 14.95
N PRO A 192 -0.34 3.20 13.69
CA PRO A 192 1.01 3.51 13.25
C PRO A 192 1.67 4.57 14.13
N ARG A 193 2.87 4.26 14.63
CA ARG A 193 3.65 5.16 15.49
C ARG A 193 4.01 6.44 14.78
N TYR A 194 4.01 7.54 15.52
CA TYR A 194 4.40 8.85 15.01
C TYR A 194 5.93 8.99 14.97
N ALA A 195 6.46 9.56 13.90
CA ALA A 195 7.86 9.96 13.80
C ALA A 195 7.98 11.49 13.95
N PRO A 196 8.59 12.00 15.02
CA PRO A 196 8.84 13.43 15.15
C PRO A 196 9.73 13.96 14.01
N VAL A 197 9.45 15.16 13.51
CA VAL A 197 10.23 15.80 12.42
C VAL A 197 11.72 15.85 12.75
N SER A 198 12.08 16.05 14.01
CA SER A 198 13.47 16.04 14.47
C SER A 198 14.17 14.70 14.21
N ARG A 199 13.48 13.57 14.46
CA ARG A 199 14.02 12.23 14.17
C ARG A 199 14.15 11.97 12.68
N VAL A 200 13.20 12.44 11.86
CA VAL A 200 13.29 12.33 10.40
C VAL A 200 14.51 13.12 9.88
N LYS A 201 14.68 14.37 10.34
CA LYS A 201 15.87 15.18 10.01
C LYS A 201 17.17 14.51 10.46
N GLN A 202 17.21 13.90 11.63
CA GLN A 202 18.37 13.17 12.12
C GLN A 202 18.68 11.95 11.22
N ALA A 203 17.67 11.18 10.80
CA ALA A 203 17.85 10.09 9.86
C ALA A 203 18.38 10.55 8.51
N MET A 204 17.88 11.68 7.98
CA MET A 204 18.40 12.31 6.76
C MET A 204 19.87 12.70 6.89
N GLN A 205 20.25 13.31 8.00
CA GLN A 205 21.64 13.73 8.26
C GLN A 205 22.60 12.55 8.43
N ALA A 206 22.12 11.46 9.01
CA ALA A 206 22.89 10.23 9.18
C ALA A 206 23.12 9.47 7.86
N GLY A 207 22.40 9.80 6.79
CA GLY A 207 22.60 9.19 5.46
C GLY A 207 22.23 7.71 5.41
N GLY A 208 21.23 7.27 6.18
CA GLY A 208 20.83 5.86 6.30
C GLY A 208 20.07 5.27 5.11
N LEU A 209 20.03 5.95 3.96
CA LEU A 209 19.38 5.48 2.74
C LEU A 209 20.39 4.87 1.79
N THR A 210 20.19 3.60 1.40
CA THR A 210 21.03 2.89 0.44
C THR A 210 20.36 2.85 -0.92
N GLU A 211 21.07 3.26 -1.98
CA GLU A 211 20.61 3.09 -3.36
C GLU A 211 21.06 1.75 -3.92
N VAL A 212 20.14 1.02 -4.54
CA VAL A 212 20.40 -0.27 -5.16
C VAL A 212 19.87 -0.26 -6.58
N ALA A 213 20.75 -0.53 -7.55
CA ALA A 213 20.34 -0.72 -8.93
C ALA A 213 19.54 -2.03 -9.07
N VAL A 214 18.38 -1.97 -9.73
CA VAL A 214 17.51 -3.13 -9.92
C VAL A 214 17.09 -3.26 -11.37
N SER A 215 17.09 -4.50 -11.86
CA SER A 215 16.45 -4.87 -13.12
C SER A 215 15.10 -5.53 -12.84
N PRO A 216 14.04 -5.17 -13.57
CA PRO A 216 12.76 -5.82 -13.40
C PRO A 216 12.85 -7.29 -13.81
N LEU A 217 12.20 -8.18 -13.05
CA LEU A 217 11.91 -9.50 -13.56
C LEU A 217 10.96 -9.37 -14.75
N ALA A 218 11.09 -10.27 -15.73
CA ALA A 218 10.18 -10.31 -16.87
C ALA A 218 8.74 -10.43 -16.35
N ALA A 219 8.02 -9.32 -16.33
CA ALA A 219 6.58 -9.30 -16.11
C ALA A 219 5.91 -9.52 -17.46
N GLY A 220 4.79 -10.24 -17.46
CA GLY A 220 3.95 -10.39 -18.63
C GLY A 220 3.47 -9.04 -19.17
N THR A 221 2.63 -9.07 -20.21
CA THR A 221 2.08 -7.87 -20.85
C THR A 221 1.39 -6.98 -19.81
N THR A 222 1.86 -5.75 -19.63
CA THR A 222 1.24 -4.77 -18.75
C THR A 222 0.06 -4.10 -19.46
N ALA A 223 -0.97 -3.74 -18.69
CA ALA A 223 -2.04 -2.88 -19.20
C ALA A 223 -1.45 -1.53 -19.63
N VAL A 224 -1.90 -1.01 -20.76
CA VAL A 224 -1.52 0.31 -21.26
C VAL A 224 -2.64 1.29 -20.93
N LEU A 225 -2.31 2.33 -20.17
CA LEU A 225 -3.22 3.44 -19.94
C LEU A 225 -3.44 4.18 -21.26
N ARG A 226 -4.70 4.28 -21.69
CA ARG A 226 -5.08 5.01 -22.90
C ARG A 226 -5.60 6.40 -22.59
N ARG A 227 -6.38 6.53 -21.54
CA ARG A 227 -7.06 7.79 -21.19
C ARG A 227 -7.51 7.79 -19.74
N VAL A 228 -7.42 8.96 -19.11
CA VAL A 228 -7.96 9.24 -17.77
C VAL A 228 -9.16 10.16 -17.92
N ARG A 229 -10.22 9.92 -17.16
CA ARG A 229 -11.42 10.77 -17.18
C ARG A 229 -11.88 11.05 -15.75
N ARG A 230 -12.44 12.21 -15.52
CA ARG A 230 -13.21 12.46 -14.30
C ARG A 230 -14.49 11.62 -14.33
N PRO A 231 -14.89 10.98 -13.21
CA PRO A 231 -16.18 10.31 -13.13
C PRO A 231 -17.29 11.31 -13.41
N GLU A 232 -18.28 10.92 -14.21
CA GLU A 232 -19.50 11.73 -14.34
C GLU A 232 -20.26 11.66 -13.03
N VAL A 233 -20.56 12.84 -12.45
CA VAL A 233 -21.41 12.94 -11.26
C VAL A 233 -22.85 12.70 -11.71
N SER A 234 -23.27 11.44 -11.67
CA SER A 234 -24.66 11.07 -11.95
C SER A 234 -25.41 10.93 -10.62
N GLY A 235 -26.39 11.79 -10.42
CA GLY A 235 -27.28 11.75 -9.26
C GLY A 235 -26.99 12.86 -8.25
N HIS A 236 -28.06 13.43 -7.74
CA HIS A 236 -28.03 14.37 -6.62
C HIS A 236 -28.48 13.64 -5.37
N ALA A 237 -27.89 13.99 -4.23
CA ALA A 237 -28.37 13.52 -2.94
C ALA A 237 -29.78 14.07 -2.72
N GLU A 238 -30.74 13.22 -2.37
CA GLU A 238 -32.07 13.63 -1.93
C GLU A 238 -31.97 14.01 -0.45
N MET A 239 -32.25 15.29 -0.16
CA MET A 239 -32.22 15.79 1.21
C MET A 239 -33.52 15.43 1.90
N LEU A 240 -33.49 14.60 2.91
CA LEU A 240 -34.61 14.25 3.75
C LEU A 240 -34.81 15.36 4.80
N GLY A 241 -36.02 15.89 4.90
CA GLY A 241 -36.36 16.97 5.83
C GLY A 241 -37.36 16.53 6.91
N GLY A 242 -37.41 17.29 8.03
CA GLY A 242 -38.31 17.07 9.14
C GLY A 242 -37.59 16.83 10.47
N SER A 243 -38.31 16.38 11.49
CA SER A 243 -37.73 15.96 12.75
C SER A 243 -36.90 14.68 12.60
N ALA A 244 -36.07 14.37 13.57
CA ALA A 244 -35.29 13.10 13.56
C ALA A 244 -36.19 11.87 13.38
N GLY A 245 -37.39 11.87 13.96
CA GLY A 245 -38.38 10.80 13.80
C GLY A 245 -38.90 10.69 12.37
N ASP A 246 -39.20 11.84 11.73
CA ASP A 246 -39.69 11.89 10.34
C ASP A 246 -38.63 11.38 9.38
N VAL A 247 -37.37 11.84 9.54
CA VAL A 247 -36.23 11.40 8.73
C VAL A 247 -35.97 9.88 8.90
N ALA A 248 -36.02 9.36 10.12
CA ALA A 248 -35.91 7.93 10.37
C ALA A 248 -37.01 7.14 9.66
N GLY A 249 -38.28 7.63 9.73
CA GLY A 249 -39.39 7.01 9.03
C GLY A 249 -39.23 7.01 7.51
N GLN A 250 -38.74 8.10 6.92
CA GLN A 250 -38.44 8.22 5.49
C GLN A 250 -37.34 7.23 5.07
N ILE A 251 -36.26 7.13 5.84
CA ILE A 251 -35.18 6.16 5.58
C ILE A 251 -35.70 4.73 5.60
N VAL A 252 -36.48 4.35 6.62
CA VAL A 252 -37.09 3.01 6.70
C VAL A 252 -38.02 2.76 5.51
N GLY A 253 -38.81 3.75 5.09
CA GLY A 253 -39.66 3.66 3.90
C GLY A 253 -38.87 3.41 2.63
N LEU A 254 -37.79 4.14 2.41
CA LEU A 254 -36.89 3.97 1.27
C LEU A 254 -36.23 2.57 1.27
N LEU A 255 -35.77 2.09 2.41
CA LEU A 255 -35.17 0.74 2.54
C LEU A 255 -36.17 -0.35 2.24
N ARG A 256 -37.43 -0.22 2.73
CA ARG A 256 -38.51 -1.16 2.42
C ARG A 256 -38.89 -1.16 0.94
N ALA A 257 -39.04 0.01 0.33
CA ALA A 257 -39.32 0.15 -1.09
C ALA A 257 -38.27 -0.50 -1.98
N ARG A 258 -37.02 -0.55 -1.53
CA ARG A 258 -35.89 -1.22 -2.21
C ARG A 258 -35.72 -2.69 -1.82
N GLY A 259 -36.60 -3.25 -0.96
CA GLY A 259 -36.52 -4.65 -0.51
C GLY A 259 -35.31 -4.97 0.38
N LEU A 260 -34.66 -3.95 0.96
CA LEU A 260 -33.47 -4.11 1.80
C LEU A 260 -33.81 -4.44 3.26
N VAL A 261 -35.01 -4.15 3.69
CA VAL A 261 -35.53 -4.48 5.03
C VAL A 261 -36.90 -5.15 4.86
N LYS A 262 -37.03 -6.34 5.46
CA LYS A 262 -38.32 -7.00 5.60
C LYS A 262 -39.12 -6.32 6.70
N GLY A 263 -40.40 -6.04 6.45
CA GLY A 263 -41.32 -5.45 7.42
C GLY A 263 -41.69 -6.41 8.52
#